data_fa1de28613d0b491c4632b03ab5c964b
#
_entry.id   fa1de28613d0b491c4632b03ab5c964b
#
_cell.length_a   1.000
_cell.length_b   1.000
_cell.length_c   1.000
_cell.angle_alpha   90.00
_cell.angle_beta   90.00
_cell.angle_gamma   90.00
#
_symmetry.space_group_name_H-M   'P 1'
#
loop_
_entity.id
_entity.type
_entity.pdbx_description
1 polymer ?
#
loop_
_entity_poly.entity_id
_entity_poly.type
_entity_poly.pdbx_seq_one_letter_code
_entity_poly.pdbx_strand_id
1 'polypeptide(L)'
;MADRRSLPGASTGRPTRQRLAGLGSTINAQERDERQRAVRALLSEPLLSPGGSEAFTLVQKHRDFLRLWFAHHAGWQLVLDAESARLIKRPARLDDATRPCREPNSGAALSRRAYVILCLALASLVRADRQTTLIRLRDLILGLVRTEPRLAAAGLRIELDHQESRRDFVHAIRLLLAWRVLKRVQGEEEHFIKDAETDALYNVHRPTLARLLAASRPPSLVKAREFPERLRALAEDDLAANAEESDHRHLRVRLFRQLLDDPVLYYDELTQEERQYLDRQRGFILPEIEAATGLVREVRAEGIAMADPSGKLSDYGLPEEGTDGHLTLLLATFLAARLRESPGASVTFAALVARTQQFIVTHHRHWRKDVRDSGQDRALTRTVVDRLSALGLARCEGDRIVPLPAIGRYGLREESEPAWPDEGGTE
;
A
#
# COMPACT_ATOMS: atom_id res chain seq x y z
N MET A 1 11.89 82.68 -22.28
CA MET A 1 12.12 81.40 -22.89
C MET A 1 12.21 80.38 -21.78
N ALA A 2 11.10 79.66 -21.48
CA ALA A 2 11.02 78.71 -20.43
C ALA A 2 10.56 77.40 -21.07
N ASP A 3 11.43 76.42 -21.00
CA ASP A 3 11.25 75.07 -21.58
C ASP A 3 10.39 74.21 -20.63
N ARG A 4 9.20 73.77 -21.06
CA ARG A 4 8.32 72.84 -20.32
C ARG A 4 8.64 71.45 -20.75
N ARG A 5 9.38 70.73 -19.94
CA ARG A 5 9.51 69.27 -20.08
C ARG A 5 8.25 68.55 -19.57
N SER A 6 7.56 67.85 -20.49
CA SER A 6 6.43 67.02 -20.24
C SER A 6 6.89 65.72 -19.57
N LEU A 7 6.29 65.36 -18.44
CA LEU A 7 6.42 64.02 -17.80
C LEU A 7 5.53 63.00 -18.52
N PRO A 8 5.96 61.74 -18.74
CA PRO A 8 5.13 60.74 -19.34
C PRO A 8 4.12 60.20 -18.30
N GLY A 9 2.85 60.22 -18.67
CA GLY A 9 1.74 59.75 -17.86
C GLY A 9 1.83 58.25 -17.62
N ALA A 10 1.77 57.85 -16.34
CA ALA A 10 1.62 56.49 -15.91
C ALA A 10 0.22 55.99 -16.29
N SER A 11 0.13 55.12 -17.31
CA SER A 11 -1.08 54.43 -17.67
C SER A 11 -1.41 53.36 -16.62
N THR A 12 -2.29 53.66 -15.69
CA THR A 12 -2.93 52.72 -14.80
C THR A 12 -3.99 51.92 -15.58
N GLY A 13 -3.53 50.94 -16.37
CA GLY A 13 -4.41 50.03 -17.06
C GLY A 13 -5.13 49.11 -16.05
N ARG A 14 -6.45 49.29 -15.90
CA ARG A 14 -7.30 48.32 -15.21
C ARG A 14 -7.08 46.93 -15.85
N PRO A 15 -6.85 45.87 -15.05
CA PRO A 15 -6.66 44.52 -15.59
C PRO A 15 -7.89 44.13 -16.39
N THR A 16 -7.70 43.77 -17.64
CA THR A 16 -8.78 43.32 -18.56
C THR A 16 -9.47 42.05 -18.02
N ARG A 17 -10.77 41.93 -18.14
CA ARG A 17 -11.58 40.76 -17.73
C ARG A 17 -10.96 39.40 -18.15
N GLN A 18 -10.31 39.34 -19.31
CA GLN A 18 -9.58 38.16 -19.78
C GLN A 18 -8.35 37.79 -18.94
N ARG A 19 -7.59 38.79 -18.42
CA ARG A 19 -6.45 38.52 -17.51
C ARG A 19 -6.91 38.01 -16.15
N LEU A 20 -8.03 38.52 -15.64
CA LEU A 20 -8.61 38.03 -14.37
C LEU A 20 -9.21 36.63 -14.52
N ALA A 21 -9.83 36.31 -15.65
CA ALA A 21 -10.32 34.95 -15.94
C ALA A 21 -9.16 33.94 -16.10
N GLY A 22 -8.06 34.34 -16.77
CA GLY A 22 -6.85 33.54 -16.89
C GLY A 22 -6.16 33.28 -15.55
N LEU A 23 -6.05 34.29 -14.68
CA LEU A 23 -5.52 34.15 -13.32
C LEU A 23 -6.39 33.23 -12.45
N GLY A 24 -7.71 33.39 -12.53
CA GLY A 24 -8.65 32.51 -11.81
C GLY A 24 -8.56 31.05 -12.24
N SER A 25 -8.43 30.77 -13.53
CA SER A 25 -8.25 29.41 -14.05
C SER A 25 -6.91 28.79 -13.65
N THR A 26 -5.84 29.58 -13.62
CA THR A 26 -4.51 29.13 -13.17
C THR A 26 -4.47 28.83 -11.67
N ILE A 27 -5.09 29.67 -10.86
CA ILE A 27 -5.21 29.45 -9.39
C ILE A 27 -6.01 28.17 -9.14
N ASN A 28 -7.12 27.97 -9.82
CA ASN A 28 -7.93 26.75 -9.69
C ASN A 28 -7.19 25.49 -10.15
N ALA A 29 -6.36 25.58 -11.18
CA ALA A 29 -5.53 24.46 -11.65
C ALA A 29 -4.44 24.11 -10.65
N GLN A 30 -3.76 25.11 -10.09
CA GLN A 30 -2.73 24.92 -9.07
C GLN A 30 -3.32 24.33 -7.79
N GLU A 31 -4.47 24.83 -7.33
CA GLU A 31 -5.15 24.30 -6.14
C GLU A 31 -5.57 22.84 -6.33
N ARG A 32 -6.02 22.49 -7.53
CA ARG A 32 -6.38 21.11 -7.88
C ARG A 32 -5.16 20.21 -7.86
N ASP A 33 -4.03 20.62 -8.44
CA ASP A 33 -2.78 19.87 -8.42
C ASP A 33 -2.27 19.65 -6.98
N GLU A 34 -2.31 20.70 -6.14
CA GLU A 34 -1.92 20.59 -4.74
C GLU A 34 -2.81 19.60 -3.97
N ARG A 35 -4.13 19.62 -4.18
CA ARG A 35 -5.08 18.66 -3.59
C ARG A 35 -4.77 17.23 -4.05
N GLN A 36 -4.52 17.02 -5.35
CA GLN A 36 -4.13 15.71 -5.86
C GLN A 36 -2.86 15.19 -5.19
N ARG A 37 -1.81 16.02 -5.09
CA ARG A 37 -0.56 15.66 -4.41
C ARG A 37 -0.79 15.33 -2.94
N ALA A 38 -1.64 16.07 -2.24
CA ALA A 38 -1.99 15.80 -0.84
C ALA A 38 -2.78 14.48 -0.67
N VAL A 39 -3.75 14.20 -1.54
CA VAL A 39 -4.50 12.92 -1.55
C VAL A 39 -3.55 11.75 -1.80
N ARG A 40 -2.70 11.85 -2.84
CA ARG A 40 -1.71 10.84 -3.20
C ARG A 40 -0.74 10.55 -2.05
N ALA A 41 -0.25 11.60 -1.38
CA ALA A 41 0.65 11.46 -0.24
C ALA A 41 0.00 10.66 0.90
N LEU A 42 -1.27 10.92 1.23
CA LEU A 42 -2.00 10.17 2.27
C LEU A 42 -2.38 8.75 1.86
N LEU A 43 -2.57 8.49 0.55
CA LEU A 43 -2.82 7.14 0.05
C LEU A 43 -1.57 6.27 0.15
N SER A 44 -0.41 6.79 -0.23
CA SER A 44 0.88 6.08 -0.19
C SER A 44 1.46 5.98 1.22
N GLU A 45 1.35 7.05 2.02
CA GLU A 45 1.86 7.11 3.38
C GLU A 45 0.77 7.62 4.35
N PRO A 46 -0.04 6.71 4.92
CA PRO A 46 -1.17 7.08 5.77
C PRO A 46 -0.79 7.75 7.10
N LEU A 47 0.49 7.82 7.46
CA LEU A 47 0.99 8.51 8.65
C LEU A 47 2.14 9.43 8.26
N LEU A 48 1.83 10.70 8.00
CA LEU A 48 2.80 11.75 7.67
C LEU A 48 3.19 12.54 8.91
N SER A 49 4.41 13.09 8.89
CA SER A 49 4.93 13.96 9.94
C SER A 49 5.74 15.12 9.34
N PRO A 50 5.94 16.22 10.09
CA PRO A 50 6.49 17.49 9.58
C PRO A 50 7.96 17.45 9.17
N GLY A 51 8.67 16.35 9.19
CA GLY A 51 10.11 16.22 8.94
C GLY A 51 10.64 16.70 7.58
N GLY A 52 10.25 17.88 7.11
CA GLY A 52 10.75 18.50 5.86
C GLY A 52 10.00 18.07 4.60
N SER A 53 8.93 17.32 4.71
CA SER A 53 8.12 16.88 3.57
C SER A 53 7.13 17.96 3.13
N GLU A 54 7.20 18.39 1.86
CA GLU A 54 6.19 19.23 1.21
C GLU A 54 4.78 18.64 1.36
N ALA A 55 4.68 17.31 1.33
CA ALA A 55 3.43 16.57 1.47
C ALA A 55 2.66 16.90 2.75
N PHE A 56 3.35 16.95 3.90
CA PHE A 56 2.71 17.32 5.16
C PHE A 56 2.14 18.75 5.12
N THR A 57 2.88 19.70 4.54
CA THR A 57 2.44 21.09 4.38
C THR A 57 1.21 21.19 3.49
N LEU A 58 1.17 20.45 2.37
CA LEU A 58 0.01 20.40 1.48
C LEU A 58 -1.22 19.79 2.16
N VAL A 59 -1.03 18.72 2.94
CA VAL A 59 -2.11 18.10 3.72
C VAL A 59 -2.67 19.07 4.75
N GLN A 60 -1.83 19.84 5.44
CA GLN A 60 -2.27 20.88 6.37
C GLN A 60 -3.04 21.99 5.65
N LYS A 61 -2.56 22.45 4.49
CA LYS A 61 -3.17 23.51 3.69
C LYS A 61 -4.59 23.11 3.21
N HIS A 62 -4.77 21.87 2.77
CA HIS A 62 -6.02 21.39 2.20
C HIS A 62 -6.84 20.49 3.16
N ARG A 63 -6.60 20.61 4.47
CA ARG A 63 -7.16 19.73 5.50
C ARG A 63 -8.69 19.55 5.45
N ASP A 64 -9.43 20.62 5.21
CA ASP A 64 -10.90 20.58 5.25
C ASP A 64 -11.46 19.83 4.04
N PHE A 65 -10.90 20.06 2.85
CA PHE A 65 -11.21 19.28 1.65
C PHE A 65 -10.88 17.79 1.87
N LEU A 66 -9.69 17.47 2.35
CA LEU A 66 -9.23 16.09 2.55
C LEU A 66 -10.08 15.34 3.57
N ARG A 67 -10.43 15.97 4.69
CA ARG A 67 -11.32 15.38 5.71
C ARG A 67 -12.69 15.03 5.14
N LEU A 68 -13.30 15.98 4.42
CA LEU A 68 -14.60 15.78 3.80
C LEU A 68 -14.54 14.71 2.70
N TRP A 69 -13.56 14.80 1.84
CA TRP A 69 -13.41 13.87 0.71
C TRP A 69 -13.23 12.42 1.17
N PHE A 70 -12.25 12.16 2.04
CA PHE A 70 -11.99 10.81 2.54
C PHE A 70 -13.16 10.26 3.38
N ALA A 71 -13.77 11.09 4.24
CA ALA A 71 -14.90 10.66 5.06
C ALA A 71 -16.14 10.36 4.21
N HIS A 72 -16.41 11.17 3.17
CA HIS A 72 -17.60 10.99 2.33
C HIS A 72 -17.45 9.80 1.38
N HIS A 73 -16.30 9.66 0.71
CA HIS A 73 -16.13 8.67 -0.35
C HIS A 73 -15.63 7.33 0.19
N ALA A 74 -14.55 7.31 0.96
CA ALA A 74 -13.94 6.08 1.47
C ALA A 74 -14.30 5.76 2.93
N GLY A 75 -15.04 6.63 3.63
CA GLY A 75 -15.31 6.47 5.05
C GLY A 75 -14.05 6.48 5.93
N TRP A 76 -12.93 7.02 5.41
CA TRP A 76 -11.67 7.11 6.13
C TRP A 76 -11.58 8.43 6.90
N GLN A 77 -11.21 8.32 8.16
CA GLN A 77 -11.04 9.49 9.02
C GLN A 77 -9.62 10.05 8.86
N LEU A 78 -9.50 11.36 8.64
CA LEU A 78 -8.24 12.08 8.66
C LEU A 78 -8.09 12.85 9.98
N VAL A 79 -7.12 12.44 10.80
CA VAL A 79 -6.73 13.10 12.06
C VAL A 79 -5.48 13.92 11.81
N LEU A 80 -5.55 15.22 12.13
CA LEU A 80 -4.48 16.18 11.86
C LEU A 80 -4.17 17.00 13.10
N ASP A 81 -2.89 17.19 13.38
CA ASP A 81 -2.35 18.19 14.31
C ASP A 81 -1.03 18.79 13.81
N ALA A 82 -0.33 19.51 14.69
CA ALA A 82 0.94 20.18 14.34
C ALA A 82 2.08 19.18 14.05
N GLU A 83 2.00 17.96 14.57
CA GLU A 83 3.11 16.99 14.55
C GLU A 83 2.82 15.77 13.66
N SER A 84 1.58 15.55 13.22
CA SER A 84 1.23 14.41 12.38
C SER A 84 -0.06 14.60 11.58
N ALA A 85 -0.14 13.90 10.46
CA ALA A 85 -1.36 13.69 9.70
C ALA A 85 -1.57 12.18 9.58
N ARG A 86 -2.68 11.66 10.13
CA ARG A 86 -3.02 10.23 10.09
C ARG A 86 -4.31 10.02 9.33
N LEU A 87 -4.21 9.36 8.16
CA LEU A 87 -5.37 8.80 7.47
C LEU A 87 -5.65 7.39 8.04
N ILE A 88 -6.78 7.23 8.71
CA ILE A 88 -7.19 5.94 9.27
C ILE A 88 -7.85 5.13 8.14
N LYS A 89 -7.01 4.44 7.37
CA LYS A 89 -7.47 3.57 6.28
C LYS A 89 -8.06 2.28 6.84
N ARG A 90 -9.14 1.85 6.23
CA ARG A 90 -9.74 0.54 6.46
C ARG A 90 -9.85 -0.15 5.12
N PRO A 91 -9.40 -1.42 5.00
CA PRO A 91 -9.45 -2.14 3.74
C PRO A 91 -10.91 -2.44 3.35
N ALA A 92 -11.16 -2.59 2.06
CA ALA A 92 -12.44 -3.09 1.54
C ALA A 92 -12.56 -4.60 1.73
N ARG A 93 -11.42 -5.31 1.70
CA ARG A 93 -11.30 -6.77 1.84
C ARG A 93 -10.44 -7.10 3.05
N LEU A 94 -10.82 -8.15 3.77
CA LEU A 94 -10.12 -8.60 4.98
C LEU A 94 -9.33 -9.90 4.75
N ASP A 95 -9.50 -10.50 3.59
CA ASP A 95 -8.90 -11.77 3.17
C ASP A 95 -7.65 -11.59 2.30
N ASP A 96 -7.26 -10.34 1.98
CA ASP A 96 -6.04 -10.07 1.24
C ASP A 96 -4.79 -10.17 2.12
N ALA A 97 -3.97 -11.19 1.86
CA ALA A 97 -2.68 -11.42 2.51
C ALA A 97 -1.48 -11.03 1.62
N THR A 98 -1.70 -10.39 0.48
CA THR A 98 -0.64 -10.11 -0.49
C THR A 98 0.27 -8.96 -0.08
N ARG A 99 -0.16 -8.15 0.90
CA ARG A 99 0.58 -6.97 1.40
C ARG A 99 0.92 -7.08 2.88
N PRO A 100 1.82 -8.01 3.26
CA PRO A 100 2.31 -8.09 4.62
C PRO A 100 3.08 -6.83 5.00
N CYS A 101 3.05 -6.47 6.28
CA CYS A 101 3.96 -5.44 6.79
C CYS A 101 5.40 -5.89 6.57
N ARG A 102 6.25 -4.98 6.10
CA ARG A 102 7.65 -5.27 5.76
C ARG A 102 8.58 -4.53 6.69
N GLU A 103 9.68 -5.16 7.00
CA GLU A 103 10.78 -4.56 7.75
C GLU A 103 11.42 -3.45 6.90
N PRO A 104 11.58 -2.22 7.46
CA PRO A 104 11.96 -1.05 6.66
C PRO A 104 13.33 -1.13 5.97
N ASN A 105 14.30 -1.84 6.55
CA ASN A 105 15.66 -1.88 6.02
C ASN A 105 15.86 -3.00 5.00
N SER A 106 15.31 -4.19 5.27
CA SER A 106 15.50 -5.37 4.43
C SER A 106 14.37 -5.62 3.43
N GLY A 107 13.21 -4.98 3.63
CA GLY A 107 11.99 -5.27 2.87
C GLY A 107 11.38 -6.65 3.16
N ALA A 108 11.93 -7.41 4.11
CA ALA A 108 11.42 -8.73 4.46
C ALA A 108 10.02 -8.65 5.09
N ALA A 109 9.11 -9.54 4.70
CA ALA A 109 7.80 -9.64 5.32
C ALA A 109 7.94 -10.02 6.81
N LEU A 110 7.13 -9.40 7.66
CA LEU A 110 7.11 -9.74 9.08
C LEU A 110 6.61 -11.16 9.30
N SER A 111 7.31 -11.88 10.20
CA SER A 111 6.82 -13.15 10.70
C SER A 111 5.60 -12.96 11.61
N ARG A 112 4.78 -14.01 11.79
CA ARG A 112 3.67 -13.97 12.74
C ARG A 112 4.14 -13.59 14.15
N ARG A 113 5.30 -14.08 14.58
CA ARG A 113 5.93 -13.74 15.87
C ARG A 113 6.26 -12.25 15.95
N ALA A 114 6.83 -11.66 14.89
CA ALA A 114 7.12 -10.23 14.83
C ALA A 114 5.87 -9.35 14.96
N TYR A 115 4.75 -9.74 14.34
CA TYR A 115 3.46 -9.04 14.54
C TYR A 115 2.98 -9.10 16.00
N VAL A 116 3.09 -10.26 16.64
CA VAL A 116 2.70 -10.40 18.05
C VAL A 116 3.60 -9.55 18.94
N ILE A 117 4.90 -9.58 18.73
CA ILE A 117 5.86 -8.75 19.46
C ILE A 117 5.56 -7.25 19.26
N LEU A 118 5.25 -6.83 18.02
CA LEU A 118 4.87 -5.45 17.72
C LEU A 118 3.62 -5.00 18.50
N CYS A 119 2.58 -5.83 18.54
CA CYS A 119 1.36 -5.54 19.31
C CYS A 119 1.65 -5.44 20.82
N LEU A 120 2.47 -6.33 21.35
CA LEU A 120 2.87 -6.30 22.77
C LEU A 120 3.78 -5.12 23.10
N ALA A 121 4.67 -4.74 22.18
CA ALA A 121 5.51 -3.55 22.32
C ALA A 121 4.63 -2.28 22.36
N LEU A 122 3.66 -2.14 21.47
CA LEU A 122 2.71 -1.02 21.48
C LEU A 122 1.93 -0.96 22.80
N ALA A 123 1.43 -2.10 23.29
CA ALA A 123 0.71 -2.18 24.57
C ALA A 123 1.60 -1.81 25.76
N SER A 124 2.86 -2.23 25.75
CA SER A 124 3.86 -1.89 26.77
C SER A 124 4.21 -0.41 26.76
N LEU A 125 4.40 0.18 25.57
CA LEU A 125 4.76 1.59 25.41
C LEU A 125 3.66 2.56 25.86
N VAL A 126 2.39 2.17 25.85
CA VAL A 126 1.29 2.98 26.40
C VAL A 126 1.51 3.27 27.90
N ARG A 127 2.10 2.32 28.62
CA ARG A 127 2.37 2.41 30.07
C ARG A 127 3.82 2.80 30.40
N ALA A 128 4.71 2.81 29.41
CA ALA A 128 6.12 3.13 29.60
C ALA A 128 6.33 4.62 29.91
N ASP A 129 7.49 4.96 30.47
CA ASP A 129 7.94 6.33 30.66
C ASP A 129 8.19 7.03 29.31
N ARG A 130 8.54 8.33 29.35
CA ARG A 130 8.90 9.10 28.14
C ARG A 130 10.14 8.56 27.43
N GLN A 131 10.98 7.84 28.18
CA GLN A 131 12.16 7.14 27.67
C GLN A 131 12.09 5.67 28.04
N THR A 132 12.60 4.82 27.18
CA THR A 132 12.73 3.39 27.43
C THR A 132 13.99 2.86 26.77
N THR A 133 14.53 1.77 27.29
CA THR A 133 15.62 1.06 26.61
C THR A 133 15.11 -0.20 25.94
N LEU A 134 15.93 -0.75 25.05
CA LEU A 134 15.61 -1.98 24.32
C LEU A 134 15.40 -3.15 25.29
N ILE A 135 16.31 -3.30 26.26
CA ILE A 135 16.23 -4.33 27.31
C ILE A 135 14.97 -4.14 28.17
N ARG A 136 14.68 -2.91 28.61
CA ARG A 136 13.47 -2.63 29.38
C ARG A 136 12.20 -2.97 28.63
N LEU A 137 12.15 -2.65 27.33
CA LEU A 137 10.98 -2.99 26.49
C LEU A 137 10.84 -4.50 26.30
N ARG A 138 11.94 -5.23 26.11
CA ARG A 138 11.97 -6.69 26.12
C ARG A 138 11.35 -7.24 27.40
N ASP A 139 11.82 -6.76 28.55
CA ASP A 139 11.38 -7.25 29.85
C ASP A 139 9.90 -6.94 30.14
N LEU A 140 9.41 -5.78 29.69
CA LEU A 140 7.99 -5.44 29.75
C LEU A 140 7.12 -6.39 28.90
N ILE A 141 7.57 -6.72 27.70
CA ILE A 141 6.87 -7.67 26.80
C ILE A 141 6.85 -9.07 27.44
N LEU A 142 7.98 -9.57 27.88
CA LEU A 142 8.07 -10.88 28.55
C LEU A 142 7.25 -10.92 29.84
N GLY A 143 7.23 -9.80 30.58
CA GLY A 143 6.39 -9.63 31.76
C GLY A 143 4.91 -9.74 31.43
N LEU A 144 4.44 -9.05 30.39
CA LEU A 144 3.06 -9.10 29.91
C LEU A 144 2.64 -10.53 29.52
N VAL A 145 3.50 -11.24 28.78
CA VAL A 145 3.22 -12.64 28.36
C VAL A 145 3.05 -13.56 29.55
N ARG A 146 3.86 -13.35 30.62
CA ARG A 146 3.80 -14.17 31.83
C ARG A 146 2.63 -13.85 32.76
N THR A 147 2.24 -12.57 32.81
CA THR A 147 1.26 -12.10 33.81
C THR A 147 -0.17 -11.98 33.28
N GLU A 148 -0.36 -11.87 31.95
CA GLU A 148 -1.70 -11.72 31.37
C GLU A 148 -2.36 -13.10 31.13
N PRO A 149 -3.40 -13.49 31.91
CA PRO A 149 -4.00 -14.82 31.81
C PRO A 149 -4.58 -15.15 30.44
N ARG A 150 -5.04 -14.14 29.70
CA ARG A 150 -5.61 -14.31 28.36
C ARG A 150 -4.56 -14.71 27.34
N LEU A 151 -3.33 -14.20 27.46
CA LEU A 151 -2.22 -14.59 26.60
C LEU A 151 -1.76 -16.02 26.91
N ALA A 152 -1.70 -16.38 28.19
CA ALA A 152 -1.40 -17.76 28.61
C ALA A 152 -2.47 -18.76 28.14
N ALA A 153 -3.77 -18.41 28.26
CA ALA A 153 -4.88 -19.22 27.77
C ALA A 153 -4.86 -19.39 26.24
N ALA A 154 -4.33 -18.39 25.49
CA ALA A 154 -4.13 -18.48 24.03
C ALA A 154 -2.88 -19.31 23.65
N GLY A 155 -2.15 -19.86 24.60
CA GLY A 155 -0.93 -20.64 24.37
C GLY A 155 0.25 -19.80 23.87
N LEU A 156 0.21 -18.47 24.05
CA LEU A 156 1.25 -17.57 23.58
C LEU A 156 2.51 -17.75 24.42
N ARG A 157 3.60 -18.15 23.76
CA ARG A 157 4.94 -18.22 24.34
C ARG A 157 5.88 -17.37 23.49
N ILE A 158 6.60 -16.48 24.11
CA ILE A 158 7.64 -15.65 23.48
C ILE A 158 8.92 -15.84 24.28
N GLU A 159 9.92 -16.36 23.59
CA GLU A 159 11.27 -16.52 24.10
C GLU A 159 12.20 -15.75 23.16
N LEU A 160 13.11 -14.95 23.73
CA LEU A 160 14.07 -14.14 22.97
C LEU A 160 15.50 -14.66 23.11
N ASP A 161 15.62 -15.96 23.43
CA ASP A 161 16.90 -16.62 23.66
C ASP A 161 17.62 -16.94 22.34
N HIS A 162 16.87 -17.16 21.27
CA HIS A 162 17.40 -17.52 19.96
C HIS A 162 17.58 -16.28 19.05
N GLN A 163 18.59 -16.32 18.21
CA GLN A 163 18.91 -15.23 17.27
C GLN A 163 17.72 -14.87 16.36
N GLU A 164 16.95 -15.87 15.91
CA GLU A 164 15.78 -15.65 15.07
C GLU A 164 14.67 -14.87 15.78
N SER A 165 14.39 -15.20 17.06
CA SER A 165 13.38 -14.48 17.83
C SER A 165 13.85 -13.06 18.20
N ARG A 166 15.15 -12.87 18.46
CA ARG A 166 15.73 -11.52 18.62
C ARG A 166 15.65 -10.70 17.34
N ARG A 167 15.83 -11.32 16.17
CA ARG A 167 15.62 -10.66 14.87
C ARG A 167 14.18 -10.18 14.71
N ASP A 168 13.19 -10.99 15.02
CA ASP A 168 11.79 -10.61 15.00
C ASP A 168 11.49 -9.44 15.94
N PHE A 169 12.09 -9.41 17.11
CA PHE A 169 11.99 -8.30 18.05
C PHE A 169 12.59 -7.01 17.47
N VAL A 170 13.78 -7.09 16.89
CA VAL A 170 14.43 -5.94 16.22
C VAL A 170 13.62 -5.45 15.03
N HIS A 171 13.00 -6.34 14.24
CA HIS A 171 12.10 -5.95 13.14
C HIS A 171 10.90 -5.15 13.67
N ALA A 172 10.30 -5.55 14.78
CA ALA A 172 9.23 -4.79 15.42
C ALA A 172 9.69 -3.40 15.89
N ILE A 173 10.89 -3.31 16.49
CA ILE A 173 11.46 -2.02 16.92
C ILE A 173 11.73 -1.09 15.73
N ARG A 174 12.28 -1.61 14.64
CA ARG A 174 12.53 -0.82 13.41
C ARG A 174 11.25 -0.26 12.80
N LEU A 175 10.16 -1.01 12.85
CA LEU A 175 8.85 -0.47 12.47
C LEU A 175 8.40 0.68 13.37
N LEU A 176 8.56 0.54 14.68
CA LEU A 176 8.22 1.61 15.63
C LEU A 176 9.09 2.86 15.43
N LEU A 177 10.35 2.69 15.02
CA LEU A 177 11.23 3.79 14.60
C LEU A 177 10.76 4.44 13.29
N ALA A 178 10.45 3.63 12.27
CA ALA A 178 9.94 4.10 10.98
C ALA A 178 8.61 4.86 11.14
N TRP A 179 7.71 4.37 11.99
CA TRP A 179 6.46 5.04 12.32
C TRP A 179 6.60 6.20 13.31
N ARG A 180 7.85 6.52 13.72
CA ARG A 180 8.17 7.60 14.67
C ARG A 180 7.45 7.48 16.02
N VAL A 181 7.07 6.28 16.42
CA VAL A 181 6.63 5.95 17.79
C VAL A 181 7.79 5.98 18.74
N LEU A 182 8.93 5.48 18.26
CA LEU A 182 10.22 5.57 18.94
C LEU A 182 11.15 6.52 18.17
N LYS A 183 11.96 7.27 18.92
CA LYS A 183 13.06 8.05 18.38
C LYS A 183 14.34 7.62 19.08
N ARG A 184 15.31 7.13 18.34
CA ARG A 184 16.61 6.70 18.87
C ARG A 184 17.35 7.88 19.48
N VAL A 185 17.87 7.68 20.67
CA VAL A 185 18.74 8.63 21.39
C VAL A 185 20.17 8.14 21.36
N GLN A 186 20.41 6.84 21.67
CA GLN A 186 21.73 6.22 21.74
C GLN A 186 21.64 4.72 21.47
N GLY A 187 22.73 4.12 20.97
CA GLY A 187 22.83 2.68 20.70
C GLY A 187 22.18 2.28 19.37
N GLU A 188 22.33 1.01 19.01
CA GLU A 188 21.79 0.42 17.80
C GLU A 188 21.13 -0.93 18.10
N GLU A 189 19.89 -1.10 17.67
CA GLU A 189 19.12 -2.33 17.87
C GLU A 189 19.69 -3.55 17.12
N GLU A 190 20.48 -3.33 16.06
CA GLU A 190 21.10 -4.40 15.29
C GLU A 190 22.00 -5.30 16.14
N HIS A 191 22.75 -4.70 17.05
CA HIS A 191 23.69 -5.44 17.91
C HIS A 191 22.97 -6.42 18.83
N PHE A 192 21.74 -6.12 19.25
CA PHE A 192 20.92 -7.00 20.07
C PHE A 192 20.63 -8.36 19.42
N ILE A 193 20.65 -8.45 18.10
CA ILE A 193 20.45 -9.73 17.38
C ILE A 193 21.56 -10.72 17.76
N LYS A 194 22.78 -10.24 17.88
CA LYS A 194 23.96 -11.06 18.19
C LYS A 194 24.17 -11.21 19.70
N ASP A 195 23.97 -10.14 20.44
CA ASP A 195 24.20 -10.04 21.87
C ASP A 195 22.98 -9.46 22.59
N ALA A 196 22.31 -10.29 23.40
CA ALA A 196 21.08 -9.96 24.10
C ALA A 196 21.27 -8.94 25.25
N GLU A 197 22.51 -8.65 25.63
CA GLU A 197 22.86 -7.66 26.67
C GLU A 197 23.16 -6.27 26.08
N THR A 198 23.22 -6.15 24.75
CA THR A 198 23.36 -4.85 24.09
C THR A 198 22.08 -4.04 24.23
N ASP A 199 22.21 -2.78 24.66
CA ASP A 199 21.07 -1.90 24.88
C ASP A 199 21.09 -0.68 23.96
N ALA A 200 19.91 -0.11 23.75
CA ALA A 200 19.70 1.12 23.01
C ALA A 200 18.62 1.96 23.68
N LEU A 201 18.79 3.28 23.70
CA LEU A 201 17.89 4.22 24.38
C LEU A 201 16.98 4.91 23.37
N TYR A 202 15.71 4.99 23.69
CA TYR A 202 14.66 5.59 22.84
C TYR A 202 13.79 6.58 23.62
N ASN A 203 13.41 7.67 22.96
CA ASN A 203 12.28 8.50 23.37
C ASN A 203 10.98 7.92 22.81
N VAL A 204 9.93 7.88 23.63
CA VAL A 204 8.59 7.42 23.24
C VAL A 204 7.73 8.61 22.84
N HIS A 205 7.28 8.65 21.59
CA HIS A 205 6.39 9.69 21.09
C HIS A 205 4.93 9.28 21.29
N ARG A 206 4.38 9.64 22.45
CA ARG A 206 3.02 9.26 22.87
C ARG A 206 1.91 9.74 21.93
N PRO A 207 1.95 10.95 21.33
CA PRO A 207 0.93 11.37 20.38
C PRO A 207 0.83 10.44 19.16
N THR A 208 1.95 10.05 18.56
CA THR A 208 1.95 9.09 17.45
C THR A 208 1.44 7.72 17.89
N LEU A 209 1.89 7.22 19.06
CA LEU A 209 1.44 5.94 19.61
C LEU A 209 -0.08 5.90 19.78
N ALA A 210 -0.69 6.95 20.35
CA ALA A 210 -2.13 7.03 20.54
C ALA A 210 -2.93 7.02 19.23
N ARG A 211 -2.32 7.45 18.13
CA ARG A 211 -2.94 7.52 16.79
C ARG A 211 -2.77 6.27 15.93
N LEU A 212 -1.92 5.33 16.35
CA LEU A 212 -1.74 4.09 15.59
C LEU A 212 -2.96 3.18 15.61
N LEU A 213 -3.79 3.26 16.65
CA LEU A 213 -5.02 2.47 16.74
C LEU A 213 -6.02 2.94 15.67
N ALA A 214 -6.30 2.07 14.71
CA ALA A 214 -7.25 2.33 13.62
C ALA A 214 -8.66 1.76 13.89
N ALA A 215 -8.81 0.90 14.92
CA ALA A 215 -10.10 0.30 15.25
C ALA A 215 -11.04 1.33 15.91
N SER A 216 -12.27 1.47 15.37
CA SER A 216 -13.32 2.29 15.96
C SER A 216 -13.88 1.66 17.24
N ARG A 217 -13.87 0.32 17.29
CA ARG A 217 -14.34 -0.49 18.40
C ARG A 217 -13.17 -1.15 19.12
N PRO A 218 -13.07 -1.04 20.46
CA PRO A 218 -12.10 -1.83 21.20
C PRO A 218 -12.30 -3.33 20.96
N PRO A 219 -11.24 -4.10 20.68
CA PRO A 219 -11.35 -5.55 20.45
C PRO A 219 -12.04 -6.31 21.61
N SER A 220 -11.97 -5.77 22.83
CA SER A 220 -12.61 -6.34 24.02
C SER A 220 -14.14 -6.26 23.99
N LEU A 221 -14.72 -5.36 23.21
CA LEU A 221 -16.17 -5.22 23.06
C LEU A 221 -16.75 -6.11 21.96
N VAL A 222 -15.90 -6.74 21.16
CA VAL A 222 -16.33 -7.68 20.11
C VAL A 222 -16.68 -9.02 20.73
N LYS A 223 -17.96 -9.38 20.67
CA LYS A 223 -18.49 -10.63 21.26
C LYS A 223 -18.26 -11.88 20.40
N ALA A 224 -17.99 -11.71 19.12
CA ALA A 224 -17.72 -12.82 18.21
C ALA A 224 -16.51 -13.64 18.70
N ARG A 225 -16.64 -14.97 18.67
CA ARG A 225 -15.60 -15.91 19.14
C ARG A 225 -14.71 -16.37 17.98
N GLU A 226 -15.33 -16.63 16.84
CA GLU A 226 -14.62 -17.09 15.65
C GLU A 226 -13.79 -15.97 15.02
N PHE A 227 -12.56 -16.30 14.59
CA PHE A 227 -11.62 -15.30 14.07
C PHE A 227 -12.17 -14.50 12.87
N PRO A 228 -12.78 -15.11 11.84
CA PRO A 228 -13.30 -14.35 10.69
C PRO A 228 -14.43 -13.38 11.08
N GLU A 229 -15.33 -13.81 11.97
CA GLU A 229 -16.43 -12.95 12.46
C GLU A 229 -15.89 -11.80 13.32
N ARG A 230 -14.90 -12.12 14.16
CA ARG A 230 -14.24 -11.11 15.00
C ARG A 230 -13.51 -10.07 14.17
N LEU A 231 -12.83 -10.50 13.11
CA LEU A 231 -12.12 -9.62 12.18
C LEU A 231 -13.12 -8.70 11.46
N ARG A 232 -14.23 -9.24 10.94
CA ARG A 232 -15.30 -8.44 10.33
C ARG A 232 -15.84 -7.40 11.30
N ALA A 233 -16.19 -7.79 12.52
CA ALA A 233 -16.72 -6.88 13.52
C ALA A 233 -15.73 -5.77 13.94
N LEU A 234 -14.43 -6.00 13.84
CA LEU A 234 -13.40 -4.97 14.05
C LEU A 234 -13.26 -4.01 12.88
N ALA A 235 -13.55 -4.49 11.67
CA ALA A 235 -13.44 -3.71 10.43
C ALA A 235 -14.75 -3.01 10.06
N GLU A 236 -15.89 -3.43 10.65
CA GLU A 236 -17.18 -2.78 10.42
C GLU A 236 -17.11 -1.32 10.84
N ASP A 237 -17.62 -0.47 9.96
CA ASP A 237 -17.78 0.95 10.25
C ASP A 237 -18.98 1.16 11.17
N ASP A 238 -18.82 1.99 12.20
CA ASP A 238 -19.94 2.53 12.98
C ASP A 238 -20.69 3.58 12.14
N LEU A 239 -21.26 3.16 11.03
CA LEU A 239 -22.09 4.00 10.18
C LEU A 239 -23.52 4.01 10.75
N ALA A 240 -23.68 4.65 11.91
CA ALA A 240 -25.00 4.92 12.47
C ALA A 240 -25.72 5.95 11.59
N ALA A 241 -26.57 5.49 10.67
CA ALA A 241 -27.49 6.30 9.88
C ALA A 241 -28.79 5.50 9.65
N ASN A 242 -29.86 6.18 9.26
CA ASN A 242 -31.14 5.58 8.88
C ASN A 242 -30.92 4.51 7.81
N ALA A 243 -31.64 3.39 7.88
CA ALA A 243 -31.32 2.14 7.17
C ALA A 243 -31.05 2.31 5.66
N GLU A 244 -31.87 3.03 4.91
CA GLU A 244 -31.72 3.20 3.45
C GLU A 244 -30.52 4.08 3.03
N GLU A 245 -30.27 5.18 3.75
CA GLU A 245 -29.05 6.00 3.52
C GLU A 245 -27.78 5.27 3.94
N SER A 246 -27.90 4.38 4.92
CA SER A 246 -26.82 3.49 5.36
C SER A 246 -26.37 2.55 4.24
N ASP A 247 -27.30 1.87 3.56
CA ASP A 247 -27.01 0.85 2.55
C ASP A 247 -26.28 1.44 1.34
N HIS A 248 -26.78 2.54 0.77
CA HIS A 248 -26.11 3.24 -0.32
C HIS A 248 -24.74 3.79 0.07
N ARG A 249 -24.60 4.24 1.31
CA ARG A 249 -23.31 4.72 1.83
C ARG A 249 -22.31 3.57 1.98
N HIS A 250 -22.73 2.41 2.47
CA HIS A 250 -21.88 1.22 2.57
C HIS A 250 -21.36 0.77 1.20
N LEU A 251 -22.22 0.67 0.19
CA LEU A 251 -21.87 0.31 -1.17
C LEU A 251 -20.86 1.29 -1.77
N ARG A 252 -21.13 2.60 -1.62
CA ARG A 252 -20.22 3.65 -2.10
C ARG A 252 -18.84 3.54 -1.44
N VAL A 253 -18.79 3.49 -0.12
CA VAL A 253 -17.55 3.43 0.65
C VAL A 253 -16.73 2.19 0.28
N ARG A 254 -17.37 1.04 0.15
CA ARG A 254 -16.69 -0.19 -0.23
C ARG A 254 -16.10 -0.12 -1.64
N LEU A 255 -16.88 0.35 -2.61
CA LEU A 255 -16.41 0.49 -4.00
C LEU A 255 -15.28 1.52 -4.14
N PHE A 256 -15.37 2.66 -3.44
CA PHE A 256 -14.27 3.63 -3.43
C PHE A 256 -12.99 3.05 -2.82
N ARG A 257 -13.11 2.28 -1.72
CA ARG A 257 -11.94 1.62 -1.11
C ARG A 257 -11.29 0.63 -2.06
N GLN A 258 -12.08 -0.22 -2.72
CA GLN A 258 -11.57 -1.17 -3.70
C GLN A 258 -10.87 -0.46 -4.87
N LEU A 259 -11.50 0.57 -5.45
CA LEU A 259 -10.92 1.31 -6.56
C LEU A 259 -9.69 2.14 -6.19
N LEU A 260 -9.51 2.50 -4.92
CA LEU A 260 -8.36 3.25 -4.43
C LEU A 260 -7.19 2.37 -3.98
N ASP A 261 -7.47 1.18 -3.45
CA ASP A 261 -6.46 0.34 -2.80
C ASP A 261 -6.19 -0.97 -3.54
N ASP A 262 -7.19 -1.54 -4.24
CA ASP A 262 -7.02 -2.80 -4.94
C ASP A 262 -6.57 -2.54 -6.40
N PRO A 263 -5.69 -3.38 -6.97
CA PRO A 263 -5.18 -3.17 -8.32
C PRO A 263 -6.25 -3.35 -9.40
N VAL A 264 -7.22 -4.21 -9.17
CA VAL A 264 -8.36 -4.48 -10.07
C VAL A 264 -9.60 -4.78 -9.25
N LEU A 265 -10.70 -4.12 -9.58
CA LEU A 265 -12.03 -4.46 -9.11
C LEU A 265 -12.66 -5.39 -10.14
N TYR A 266 -12.79 -6.68 -9.84
CA TYR A 266 -13.42 -7.67 -10.71
C TYR A 266 -14.93 -7.66 -10.53
N TYR A 267 -15.67 -7.71 -11.63
CA TYR A 267 -17.14 -7.67 -11.62
C TYR A 267 -17.78 -8.94 -11.06
N ASP A 268 -17.14 -10.08 -11.22
CA ASP A 268 -17.59 -11.37 -10.70
C ASP A 268 -17.37 -11.54 -9.18
N GLU A 269 -16.52 -10.68 -8.58
CA GLU A 269 -16.32 -10.63 -7.13
C GLU A 269 -17.33 -9.71 -6.41
N LEU A 270 -18.11 -8.93 -7.17
CA LEU A 270 -19.14 -8.05 -6.62
C LEU A 270 -20.43 -8.80 -6.34
N THR A 271 -21.09 -8.44 -5.24
CA THR A 271 -22.48 -8.86 -5.03
C THR A 271 -23.40 -8.21 -6.09
N GLN A 272 -24.59 -8.74 -6.27
CA GLN A 272 -25.56 -8.21 -7.20
C GLN A 272 -25.90 -6.73 -6.88
N GLU A 273 -26.00 -6.39 -5.62
CA GLU A 273 -26.27 -5.03 -5.15
C GLU A 273 -25.13 -4.06 -5.45
N GLU A 274 -23.89 -4.47 -5.17
CA GLU A 274 -22.69 -3.70 -5.49
C GLU A 274 -22.56 -3.47 -7.00
N ARG A 275 -22.82 -4.52 -7.81
CA ARG A 275 -22.77 -4.41 -9.25
C ARG A 275 -23.81 -3.43 -9.77
N GLN A 276 -25.06 -3.52 -9.33
CA GLN A 276 -26.12 -2.60 -9.71
C GLN A 276 -25.83 -1.16 -9.28
N TYR A 277 -25.28 -0.97 -8.08
CA TYR A 277 -24.88 0.35 -7.60
C TYR A 277 -23.75 0.93 -8.44
N LEU A 278 -22.72 0.14 -8.74
CA LEU A 278 -21.60 0.55 -9.58
C LEU A 278 -22.09 0.94 -10.99
N ASP A 279 -22.94 0.13 -11.62
CA ASP A 279 -23.46 0.41 -12.96
C ASP A 279 -24.24 1.74 -13.03
N ARG A 280 -24.98 2.09 -11.96
CA ARG A 280 -25.70 3.37 -11.86
C ARG A 280 -24.78 4.54 -11.54
N GLN A 281 -23.76 4.34 -10.73
CA GLN A 281 -22.94 5.41 -10.15
C GLN A 281 -21.53 5.52 -10.75
N ARG A 282 -21.12 4.64 -11.65
CA ARG A 282 -19.77 4.67 -12.26
C ARG A 282 -19.43 6.00 -12.94
N GLY A 283 -20.47 6.66 -13.52
CA GLY A 283 -20.33 7.99 -14.15
C GLY A 283 -19.99 9.10 -13.15
N PHE A 284 -20.20 8.89 -11.86
CA PHE A 284 -19.80 9.76 -10.78
C PHE A 284 -18.53 9.27 -10.10
N ILE A 285 -18.45 7.99 -9.74
CA ILE A 285 -17.36 7.40 -8.93
C ILE A 285 -16.01 7.53 -9.65
N LEU A 286 -15.93 7.12 -10.92
CA LEU A 286 -14.65 7.08 -11.63
C LEU A 286 -14.07 8.47 -11.89
N PRO A 287 -14.83 9.46 -12.41
CA PRO A 287 -14.32 10.82 -12.56
C PRO A 287 -13.95 11.49 -11.25
N GLU A 288 -14.64 11.19 -10.15
CA GLU A 288 -14.33 11.72 -8.83
C GLU A 288 -12.98 11.22 -8.33
N ILE A 289 -12.68 9.92 -8.50
CA ILE A 289 -11.37 9.36 -8.17
C ILE A 289 -10.29 9.97 -9.07
N GLU A 290 -10.50 10.05 -10.39
CA GLU A 290 -9.56 10.67 -11.33
C GLU A 290 -9.26 12.12 -10.95
N ALA A 291 -10.29 12.91 -10.64
CA ALA A 291 -10.14 14.31 -10.26
C ALA A 291 -9.34 14.49 -8.97
N ALA A 292 -9.57 13.63 -7.97
CA ALA A 292 -8.93 13.74 -6.66
C ALA A 292 -7.52 13.14 -6.62
N THR A 293 -7.23 12.12 -7.44
CA THR A 293 -5.99 11.34 -7.34
C THR A 293 -5.06 11.48 -8.55
N GLY A 294 -5.58 11.87 -9.72
CA GLY A 294 -4.86 11.81 -10.98
C GLY A 294 -4.65 10.38 -11.51
N LEU A 295 -5.31 9.38 -10.92
CA LEU A 295 -5.37 8.03 -11.50
C LEU A 295 -6.19 8.04 -12.79
N VAL A 296 -5.91 7.10 -13.68
CA VAL A 296 -6.62 6.93 -14.95
C VAL A 296 -7.40 5.63 -14.92
N ARG A 297 -8.71 5.71 -15.23
CA ARG A 297 -9.57 4.53 -15.26
C ARG A 297 -9.29 3.66 -16.49
N GLU A 298 -9.19 2.37 -16.30
CA GLU A 298 -9.27 1.34 -17.32
C GLU A 298 -10.52 0.49 -17.07
N VAL A 299 -11.52 0.63 -17.94
CA VAL A 299 -12.78 -0.13 -17.84
C VAL A 299 -12.75 -1.21 -18.92
N ARG A 300 -12.88 -2.47 -18.51
CA ARG A 300 -12.86 -3.65 -19.37
C ARG A 300 -14.08 -4.53 -19.11
N ALA A 301 -14.23 -5.59 -19.88
CA ALA A 301 -15.33 -6.54 -19.73
C ALA A 301 -15.31 -7.25 -18.38
N GLU A 302 -14.13 -7.52 -17.86
CA GLU A 302 -13.88 -8.23 -16.60
C GLU A 302 -13.95 -7.35 -15.35
N GLY A 303 -13.71 -6.04 -15.47
CA GLY A 303 -13.60 -5.18 -14.29
C GLY A 303 -13.08 -3.78 -14.55
N ILE A 304 -12.66 -3.11 -13.47
CA ILE A 304 -12.13 -1.75 -13.50
C ILE A 304 -10.80 -1.71 -12.76
N ALA A 305 -9.80 -1.08 -13.36
CA ALA A 305 -8.55 -0.71 -12.69
C ALA A 305 -8.38 0.81 -12.69
N MET A 306 -7.84 1.36 -11.60
CA MET A 306 -7.42 2.76 -11.52
C MET A 306 -5.89 2.80 -11.63
N ALA A 307 -5.39 3.02 -12.85
CA ALA A 307 -3.97 3.00 -13.14
C ALA A 307 -3.29 4.31 -12.74
N ASP A 308 -2.08 4.23 -12.20
CA ASP A 308 -1.24 5.41 -11.93
C ASP A 308 -0.21 5.62 -13.04
N PRO A 309 -0.37 6.64 -13.92
CA PRO A 309 0.59 6.91 -14.99
C PRO A 309 1.98 7.29 -14.46
N SER A 310 2.07 7.79 -13.23
CA SER A 310 3.35 8.18 -12.61
C SER A 310 4.06 7.02 -11.90
N GLY A 311 3.38 5.90 -11.65
CA GLY A 311 3.87 4.73 -10.92
C GLY A 311 4.14 4.97 -9.42
N LYS A 312 3.87 6.16 -8.88
CA LYS A 312 4.21 6.50 -7.48
C LYS A 312 3.22 5.98 -6.44
N LEU A 313 2.01 5.59 -6.86
CA LEU A 313 1.01 4.96 -5.99
C LEU A 313 1.00 3.43 -6.12
N SER A 314 1.83 2.87 -7.00
CA SER A 314 1.97 1.43 -7.14
C SER A 314 3.13 0.93 -6.29
N ASP A 315 2.87 -0.09 -5.48
CA ASP A 315 3.90 -0.78 -4.67
C ASP A 315 4.65 -1.85 -5.48
N TYR A 316 4.09 -2.28 -6.61
CA TYR A 316 4.72 -3.16 -7.58
C TYR A 316 4.66 -2.57 -8.98
N GLY A 317 5.81 -2.37 -9.60
CA GLY A 317 5.90 -2.00 -11.02
C GLY A 317 5.73 -3.22 -11.93
N LEU A 318 4.94 -3.07 -13.02
CA LEU A 318 4.93 -4.05 -14.10
C LEU A 318 4.57 -3.32 -15.42
N PRO A 319 5.50 -3.26 -16.40
CA PRO A 319 6.85 -3.84 -16.35
C PRO A 319 7.80 -3.16 -15.36
N GLU A 320 8.80 -3.89 -14.91
CA GLU A 320 9.87 -3.41 -14.03
C GLU A 320 11.22 -3.93 -14.54
N GLU A 321 12.26 -3.14 -14.34
CA GLU A 321 13.62 -3.51 -14.72
C GLU A 321 14.19 -4.61 -13.81
N GLY A 322 15.25 -5.28 -14.29
CA GLY A 322 15.94 -6.33 -13.58
C GLY A 322 15.34 -7.73 -13.75
N THR A 323 16.00 -8.72 -13.14
CA THR A 323 15.68 -10.13 -13.30
C THR A 323 14.24 -10.47 -12.88
N ASP A 324 13.82 -10.00 -11.72
CA ASP A 324 12.50 -10.33 -11.16
C ASP A 324 11.37 -9.66 -11.95
N GLY A 325 11.57 -8.41 -12.41
CA GLY A 325 10.64 -7.69 -13.27
C GLY A 325 10.48 -8.36 -14.62
N HIS A 326 11.59 -8.69 -15.27
CA HIS A 326 11.58 -9.36 -16.58
C HIS A 326 10.94 -10.76 -16.49
N LEU A 327 11.30 -11.58 -15.49
CA LEU A 327 10.67 -12.88 -15.28
C LEU A 327 9.18 -12.75 -14.99
N THR A 328 8.76 -11.71 -14.25
CA THR A 328 7.34 -11.44 -13.99
C THR A 328 6.60 -11.21 -15.30
N LEU A 329 7.15 -10.41 -16.20
CA LEU A 329 6.55 -10.14 -17.51
C LEU A 329 6.46 -11.40 -18.38
N LEU A 330 7.52 -12.21 -18.42
CA LEU A 330 7.56 -13.46 -19.19
C LEU A 330 6.52 -14.48 -18.69
N LEU A 331 6.41 -14.65 -17.37
CA LEU A 331 5.42 -15.57 -16.79
C LEU A 331 4.00 -14.99 -16.92
N ALA A 332 3.80 -13.67 -16.84
CA ALA A 332 2.51 -13.04 -17.11
C ALA A 332 2.06 -13.30 -18.57
N THR A 333 2.98 -13.14 -19.54
CA THR A 333 2.72 -13.44 -20.95
C THR A 333 2.36 -14.91 -21.16
N PHE A 334 3.11 -15.83 -20.54
CA PHE A 334 2.82 -17.26 -20.59
C PHE A 334 1.43 -17.58 -20.01
N LEU A 335 1.10 -17.06 -18.85
CA LEU A 335 -0.21 -17.27 -18.21
C LEU A 335 -1.35 -16.63 -19.00
N ALA A 336 -1.13 -15.46 -19.60
CA ALA A 336 -2.11 -14.82 -20.47
C ALA A 336 -2.40 -15.65 -21.74
N ALA A 337 -1.38 -16.28 -22.31
CA ALA A 337 -1.56 -17.22 -23.44
C ALA A 337 -2.39 -18.42 -23.01
N ARG A 338 -2.07 -19.04 -21.86
CA ARG A 338 -2.83 -20.19 -21.32
C ARG A 338 -4.29 -19.84 -21.03
N LEU A 339 -4.56 -18.66 -20.48
CA LEU A 339 -5.91 -18.19 -20.23
C LEU A 339 -6.73 -18.03 -21.54
N ARG A 340 -6.09 -17.57 -22.63
CA ARG A 340 -6.73 -17.47 -23.94
C ARG A 340 -7.04 -18.84 -24.58
N GLU A 341 -6.12 -19.80 -24.44
CA GLU A 341 -6.32 -21.16 -24.94
C GLU A 341 -7.43 -21.90 -24.18
N SER A 342 -7.50 -21.71 -22.87
CA SER A 342 -8.44 -22.41 -21.99
C SER A 342 -8.88 -21.49 -20.84
N PRO A 343 -10.02 -20.77 -21.01
CA PRO A 343 -10.57 -19.94 -19.94
C PRO A 343 -10.80 -20.75 -18.64
N GLY A 344 -10.31 -20.24 -17.52
CA GLY A 344 -10.41 -20.91 -16.22
C GLY A 344 -9.35 -22.01 -15.95
N ALA A 345 -8.44 -22.28 -16.90
CA ALA A 345 -7.37 -23.24 -16.67
C ALA A 345 -6.38 -22.76 -15.60
N SER A 346 -6.04 -23.62 -14.66
CA SER A 346 -4.99 -23.39 -13.68
C SER A 346 -3.67 -24.04 -14.10
N VAL A 347 -2.56 -23.48 -13.64
CA VAL A 347 -1.20 -24.02 -13.86
C VAL A 347 -0.62 -24.42 -12.50
N THR A 348 0.03 -25.59 -12.40
CA THR A 348 0.68 -25.99 -11.16
C THR A 348 1.93 -25.16 -10.90
N PHE A 349 2.28 -24.96 -9.64
CA PHE A 349 3.52 -24.26 -9.28
C PHE A 349 4.76 -24.95 -9.88
N ALA A 350 4.76 -26.30 -9.89
CA ALA A 350 5.84 -27.09 -10.52
C ALA A 350 5.98 -26.80 -12.02
N ALA A 351 4.88 -26.65 -12.76
CA ALA A 351 4.91 -26.30 -14.17
C ALA A 351 5.47 -24.88 -14.41
N LEU A 352 5.16 -23.92 -13.51
CA LEU A 352 5.75 -22.59 -13.57
C LEU A 352 7.26 -22.61 -13.26
N VAL A 353 7.72 -23.44 -12.30
CA VAL A 353 9.15 -23.63 -12.04
C VAL A 353 9.86 -24.19 -13.26
N ALA A 354 9.31 -25.21 -13.91
CA ALA A 354 9.87 -25.76 -15.15
C ALA A 354 9.94 -24.70 -16.26
N ARG A 355 8.91 -23.83 -16.37
CA ARG A 355 8.94 -22.72 -17.33
C ARG A 355 9.98 -21.66 -16.98
N THR A 356 10.15 -21.34 -15.69
CA THR A 356 11.22 -20.46 -15.20
C THR A 356 12.59 -21.00 -15.55
N GLN A 357 12.84 -22.30 -15.40
CA GLN A 357 14.11 -22.94 -15.80
C GLN A 357 14.40 -22.72 -17.28
N GLN A 358 13.40 -22.87 -18.17
CA GLN A 358 13.54 -22.58 -19.59
C GLN A 358 13.93 -21.12 -19.83
N PHE A 359 13.27 -20.17 -19.17
CA PHE A 359 13.62 -18.76 -19.28
C PHE A 359 15.02 -18.44 -18.73
N ILE A 360 15.46 -19.10 -17.64
CA ILE A 360 16.84 -18.96 -17.14
C ILE A 360 17.84 -19.38 -18.21
N VAL A 361 17.62 -20.52 -18.89
CA VAL A 361 18.52 -20.99 -19.97
C VAL A 361 18.62 -19.93 -21.08
N THR A 362 17.51 -19.31 -21.47
CA THR A 362 17.45 -18.35 -22.56
C THR A 362 18.02 -16.97 -22.18
N HIS A 363 17.72 -16.48 -20.96
CA HIS A 363 17.95 -15.08 -20.60
C HIS A 363 19.06 -14.87 -19.55
N HIS A 364 19.72 -15.93 -19.01
CA HIS A 364 20.70 -15.83 -17.92
C HIS A 364 21.84 -14.84 -18.15
N ARG A 365 22.20 -14.53 -19.41
CA ARG A 365 23.26 -13.57 -19.73
C ARG A 365 22.95 -12.14 -19.30
N HIS A 366 21.65 -11.79 -19.23
CA HIS A 366 21.14 -10.46 -18.88
C HIS A 366 20.57 -10.40 -17.45
N TRP A 367 20.57 -11.53 -16.74
CA TRP A 367 20.04 -11.67 -15.41
C TRP A 367 21.15 -11.70 -14.35
N ARG A 368 20.78 -11.53 -13.08
CA ARG A 368 21.74 -11.64 -11.97
C ARG A 368 22.42 -13.01 -11.97
N LYS A 369 23.65 -13.06 -11.46
CA LYS A 369 24.52 -14.25 -11.59
C LYS A 369 24.01 -15.47 -10.83
N ASP A 370 23.34 -15.26 -9.70
CA ASP A 370 22.84 -16.29 -8.79
C ASP A 370 21.60 -17.05 -9.31
N VAL A 371 21.00 -16.64 -10.44
CA VAL A 371 19.80 -17.29 -11.00
C VAL A 371 20.00 -18.77 -11.33
N ARG A 372 21.26 -19.20 -11.52
CA ARG A 372 21.63 -20.60 -11.81
C ARG A 372 21.96 -21.43 -10.57
N ASP A 373 21.97 -20.82 -9.39
CA ASP A 373 22.24 -21.52 -8.15
C ASP A 373 21.10 -22.47 -7.81
N SER A 374 21.40 -23.56 -7.11
CA SER A 374 20.40 -24.57 -6.76
C SER A 374 19.24 -23.97 -5.95
N GLY A 375 18.01 -24.21 -6.39
CA GLY A 375 16.79 -23.74 -5.75
C GLY A 375 16.37 -22.30 -6.07
N GLN A 376 17.19 -21.53 -6.83
CA GLN A 376 16.85 -20.15 -7.21
C GLN A 376 15.67 -20.10 -8.19
N ASP A 377 15.54 -21.06 -9.08
CA ASP A 377 14.39 -21.22 -9.97
C ASP A 377 13.07 -21.24 -9.19
N ARG A 378 13.02 -22.02 -8.11
CA ARG A 378 11.84 -22.13 -7.24
C ARG A 378 11.61 -20.84 -6.44
N ALA A 379 12.66 -20.21 -5.92
CA ALA A 379 12.59 -18.96 -5.19
C ALA A 379 12.12 -17.81 -6.08
N LEU A 380 12.67 -17.68 -7.28
CA LEU A 380 12.27 -16.71 -8.29
C LEU A 380 10.81 -16.88 -8.71
N THR A 381 10.40 -18.13 -9.00
CA THR A 381 9.01 -18.44 -9.36
C THR A 381 8.06 -18.02 -8.23
N ARG A 382 8.43 -18.28 -6.98
CA ARG A 382 7.61 -17.86 -5.82
C ARG A 382 7.48 -16.34 -5.77
N THR A 383 8.57 -15.61 -5.89
CA THR A 383 8.57 -14.14 -5.93
C THR A 383 7.65 -13.60 -7.03
N VAL A 384 7.70 -14.19 -8.22
CA VAL A 384 6.84 -13.77 -9.34
C VAL A 384 5.38 -14.09 -9.08
N VAL A 385 5.06 -15.27 -8.57
CA VAL A 385 3.67 -15.67 -8.24
C VAL A 385 3.10 -14.73 -7.17
N ASP A 386 3.88 -14.40 -6.14
CA ASP A 386 3.47 -13.46 -5.10
C ASP A 386 3.22 -12.05 -5.68
N ARG A 387 4.05 -11.59 -6.61
CA ARG A 387 3.85 -10.32 -7.34
C ARG A 387 2.59 -10.33 -8.20
N LEU A 388 2.39 -11.37 -9.01
CA LEU A 388 1.20 -11.49 -9.87
C LEU A 388 -0.08 -11.54 -9.01
N SER A 389 -0.02 -12.20 -7.86
CA SER A 389 -1.13 -12.23 -6.91
C SER A 389 -1.39 -10.85 -6.30
N ALA A 390 -0.34 -10.14 -5.90
CA ALA A 390 -0.44 -8.78 -5.36
C ALA A 390 -0.96 -7.76 -6.39
N LEU A 391 -0.68 -7.97 -7.67
CA LEU A 391 -1.22 -7.16 -8.78
C LEU A 391 -2.64 -7.58 -9.21
N GLY A 392 -3.24 -8.58 -8.56
CA GLY A 392 -4.55 -9.09 -8.96
C GLY A 392 -4.56 -9.76 -10.34
N LEU A 393 -3.42 -10.28 -10.82
CA LEU A 393 -3.26 -10.91 -12.12
C LEU A 393 -3.33 -12.44 -12.05
N ALA A 394 -3.15 -13.00 -10.85
CA ALA A 394 -3.27 -14.42 -10.59
C ALA A 394 -3.80 -14.66 -9.17
N ARG A 395 -4.40 -15.84 -8.94
CA ARG A 395 -4.84 -16.31 -7.63
C ARG A 395 -4.15 -17.63 -7.31
N CYS A 396 -3.64 -17.76 -6.07
CA CYS A 396 -3.04 -18.99 -5.59
C CYS A 396 -4.11 -19.86 -4.90
N GLU A 397 -4.32 -21.07 -5.37
CA GLU A 397 -5.23 -22.06 -4.79
C GLU A 397 -4.43 -23.34 -4.45
N GLY A 398 -3.79 -23.32 -3.28
CA GLY A 398 -2.85 -24.37 -2.88
C GLY A 398 -1.62 -24.42 -3.78
N ASP A 399 -1.43 -25.51 -4.53
CA ASP A 399 -0.33 -25.66 -5.51
C ASP A 399 -0.69 -25.17 -6.92
N ARG A 400 -1.92 -24.68 -7.10
CA ARG A 400 -2.40 -24.18 -8.39
C ARG A 400 -2.41 -22.67 -8.45
N ILE A 401 -2.00 -22.15 -9.58
CA ILE A 401 -2.03 -20.75 -9.92
C ILE A 401 -3.09 -20.54 -11.01
N VAL A 402 -4.13 -19.79 -10.68
CA VAL A 402 -5.24 -19.45 -11.57
C VAL A 402 -4.97 -18.08 -12.14
N PRO A 403 -4.69 -17.91 -13.44
CA PRO A 403 -4.56 -16.61 -14.06
C PRO A 403 -5.93 -15.90 -14.06
N LEU A 404 -5.93 -14.62 -13.69
CA LEU A 404 -7.12 -13.78 -13.69
C LEU A 404 -7.24 -12.97 -14.98
N PRO A 405 -8.46 -12.57 -15.40
CA PRO A 405 -8.67 -11.96 -16.72
C PRO A 405 -7.81 -10.72 -17.02
N ALA A 406 -7.51 -9.88 -16.03
CA ALA A 406 -6.68 -8.70 -16.22
C ALA A 406 -5.24 -9.00 -16.67
N ILE A 407 -4.75 -10.24 -16.49
CA ILE A 407 -3.43 -10.68 -16.99
C ILE A 407 -3.36 -10.60 -18.53
N GLY A 408 -4.51 -10.65 -19.21
CA GLY A 408 -4.60 -10.47 -20.65
C GLY A 408 -4.00 -9.18 -21.17
N ARG A 409 -3.82 -8.16 -20.32
CA ARG A 409 -3.09 -6.91 -20.62
C ARG A 409 -1.64 -7.19 -21.07
N TYR A 410 -1.02 -8.24 -20.53
CA TYR A 410 0.38 -8.63 -20.81
C TYR A 410 0.48 -9.73 -21.87
N GLY A 411 -0.64 -10.13 -22.46
CA GLY A 411 -0.66 -11.06 -23.56
C GLY A 411 -0.20 -10.37 -24.84
N LEU A 412 1.09 -10.54 -25.19
CA LEU A 412 1.55 -10.15 -26.50
C LEU A 412 0.78 -10.95 -27.57
N ARG A 413 0.18 -10.27 -28.57
CA ARG A 413 -0.09 -10.94 -29.83
C ARG A 413 1.26 -11.30 -30.43
N GLU A 414 1.41 -12.52 -30.89
CA GLU A 414 2.45 -12.86 -31.87
C GLU A 414 2.16 -12.05 -33.15
N GLU A 415 2.55 -10.79 -33.16
CA GLU A 415 2.90 -10.15 -34.40
C GLU A 415 4.21 -10.82 -34.77
N SER A 416 4.19 -11.52 -35.93
CA SER A 416 5.36 -12.08 -36.60
C SER A 416 6.59 -11.22 -36.29
N GLU A 417 7.63 -11.87 -35.72
CA GLU A 417 8.92 -11.25 -35.46
C GLU A 417 9.26 -10.32 -36.63
N PRO A 418 9.52 -9.02 -36.41
CA PRO A 418 10.10 -8.23 -37.46
C PRO A 418 11.44 -8.91 -37.76
N ALA A 419 11.58 -9.43 -38.99
CA ALA A 419 12.85 -9.95 -39.49
C ALA A 419 13.86 -8.81 -39.30
N TRP A 420 14.80 -9.01 -38.37
CA TRP A 420 15.97 -8.14 -38.27
C TRP A 420 16.68 -8.21 -39.62
N PRO A 421 16.98 -7.07 -40.26
CA PRO A 421 17.73 -7.11 -41.49
C PRO A 421 19.03 -7.79 -41.18
N ASP A 422 19.33 -8.86 -41.91
CA ASP A 422 20.67 -9.47 -41.95
C ASP A 422 21.68 -8.34 -42.20
N GLU A 423 22.54 -8.08 -41.22
CA GLU A 423 23.73 -7.28 -41.47
C GLU A 423 24.55 -8.05 -42.49
N GLY A 424 24.31 -7.68 -43.75
CA GLY A 424 25.03 -8.20 -44.89
C GLY A 424 26.52 -7.98 -44.69
N GLY A 425 27.24 -9.09 -44.65
CA GLY A 425 28.69 -9.07 -44.73
C GLY A 425 29.12 -8.25 -45.94
N THR A 426 29.95 -7.29 -45.68
CA THR A 426 30.82 -6.67 -46.70
C THR A 426 32.15 -7.35 -46.66
N GLU A 427 32.52 -7.91 -47.82
CA GLU A 427 33.84 -8.35 -48.23
C GLU A 427 34.96 -7.32 -47.94
#